data_8c7cd70a824f8cebbe447d9a3ee7c763
#
_entry.id   8c7cd70a824f8cebbe447d9a3ee7c763
#
_cell.length_a   1.000
_cell.length_b   1.000
_cell.length_c   1.000
_cell.angle_alpha   90.00
_cell.angle_beta   90.00
_cell.angle_gamma   90.00
#
_symmetry.space_group_name_H-M   'P 1'
#
loop_
_entity.id
_entity.type
_entity.pdbx_description
1 polymer ?
#
loop_
_entity_poly.entity_id
_entity_poly.type
_entity_poly.pdbx_seq_one_letter_code
_entity_poly.pdbx_strand_id
1 'polypeptide(L)'
;NEITVSGDQAGTVGKLFEELVVLLQQGQVLEPVSVRRSIEMVKADERPSEVLTTDVLRSARGRMVRPKTSGQKRYIDAIRKNIVTFGVGPAGTGKSWLAVAMAVQALQAKEVDRIILTRPAVEAGERLGFLPGDMMAKVDPYLRPLYDALYDMLDAEGAQRMLERGTVEVAPLAFMRGRTLNGSFIILDEAQNTTPEQMKMFLTRIGFGSKVVVTGDTTQIDLQGGRSGLLELEPILSGIDGLEWVKLTAGDVVRHRIVQDIVSAYENAPKP
;
A
#
# COMPACT_ATOMS: atom_id res chain seq x y z
N ASN A 1 -25.44 -11.17 31.09
CA ASN A 1 -26.07 -10.13 30.27
C ASN A 1 -26.42 -10.78 28.92
N GLU A 2 -27.66 -10.72 28.53
CA GLU A 2 -28.20 -11.28 27.29
C GLU A 2 -28.65 -10.14 26.38
N ILE A 3 -28.37 -10.24 25.09
CA ILE A 3 -28.85 -9.31 24.06
C ILE A 3 -29.76 -10.10 23.14
N THR A 4 -31.03 -9.73 23.07
CA THR A 4 -31.99 -10.34 22.16
C THR A 4 -32.15 -9.48 20.92
N VAL A 5 -31.97 -10.08 19.74
CA VAL A 5 -32.11 -9.42 18.45
C VAL A 5 -33.30 -10.04 17.70
N SER A 6 -34.24 -9.21 17.20
CA SER A 6 -35.37 -9.66 16.46
C SER A 6 -35.53 -8.84 15.16
N GLY A 7 -36.05 -9.45 14.11
CA GLY A 7 -36.30 -8.86 12.79
C GLY A 7 -35.60 -9.64 11.67
N ASP A 8 -35.83 -9.21 10.42
CA ASP A 8 -35.36 -9.91 9.21
C ASP A 8 -33.85 -10.05 9.11
N GLN A 9 -33.08 -9.14 9.76
CA GLN A 9 -31.63 -9.12 9.79
C GLN A 9 -31.03 -9.71 11.09
N ALA A 10 -31.85 -10.36 11.93
CA ALA A 10 -31.41 -10.86 13.24
C ALA A 10 -30.18 -11.75 13.16
N GLY A 11 -30.09 -12.63 12.16
CA GLY A 11 -28.91 -13.50 11.96
C GLY A 11 -27.64 -12.71 11.64
N THR A 12 -27.72 -11.71 10.77
CA THR A 12 -26.57 -10.85 10.41
C THR A 12 -26.12 -10.02 11.60
N VAL A 13 -27.06 -9.48 12.38
CA VAL A 13 -26.75 -8.72 13.58
C VAL A 13 -26.16 -9.62 14.67
N GLY A 14 -26.64 -10.86 14.81
CA GLY A 14 -26.06 -11.87 15.71
C GLY A 14 -24.59 -12.13 15.37
N LYS A 15 -24.28 -12.45 14.11
CA LYS A 15 -22.89 -12.61 13.63
C LYS A 15 -22.04 -11.38 13.93
N LEU A 16 -22.57 -10.17 13.71
CA LEU A 16 -21.84 -8.92 14.01
C LEU A 16 -21.47 -8.84 15.49
N PHE A 17 -22.41 -9.12 16.41
CA PHE A 17 -22.12 -9.08 17.84
C PHE A 17 -21.08 -10.12 18.24
N GLU A 18 -21.14 -11.34 17.70
CA GLU A 18 -20.14 -12.39 17.93
C GLU A 18 -18.74 -11.89 17.52
N GLU A 19 -18.61 -11.35 16.33
CA GLU A 19 -17.34 -10.81 15.81
C GLU A 19 -16.83 -9.63 16.64
N LEU A 20 -17.70 -8.70 17.07
CA LEU A 20 -17.33 -7.58 17.93
C LEU A 20 -16.87 -8.06 19.32
N VAL A 21 -17.48 -9.11 19.88
CA VAL A 21 -17.05 -9.71 21.16
C VAL A 21 -15.66 -10.34 20.99
N VAL A 22 -15.39 -11.05 19.91
CA VAL A 22 -14.07 -11.61 19.63
C VAL A 22 -13.02 -10.50 19.52
N LEU A 23 -13.31 -9.39 18.84
CA LEU A 23 -12.40 -8.25 18.75
C LEU A 23 -12.09 -7.65 20.12
N LEU A 24 -13.11 -7.48 21.00
CA LEU A 24 -12.92 -7.00 22.37
C LEU A 24 -12.07 -7.96 23.21
N GLN A 25 -12.30 -9.27 23.11
CA GLN A 25 -11.53 -10.29 23.82
C GLN A 25 -10.06 -10.28 23.41
N GLN A 26 -9.77 -9.90 22.15
CA GLN A 26 -8.41 -9.75 21.63
C GLN A 26 -7.80 -8.36 21.95
N GLY A 27 -8.45 -7.56 22.80
CA GLY A 27 -7.96 -6.26 23.24
C GLY A 27 -8.10 -5.13 22.22
N GLN A 28 -8.97 -5.31 21.21
CA GLN A 28 -9.26 -4.24 20.26
C GLN A 28 -10.18 -3.20 20.88
N VAL A 29 -9.90 -1.93 20.63
CA VAL A 29 -10.80 -0.83 20.97
C VAL A 29 -11.82 -0.66 19.82
N LEU A 30 -13.09 -0.79 20.16
CA LEU A 30 -14.18 -0.62 19.19
C LEU A 30 -14.52 0.87 19.05
N GLU A 31 -13.87 1.53 18.10
CA GLU A 31 -14.26 2.87 17.68
C GLU A 31 -15.46 2.82 16.72
N PRO A 32 -16.28 3.89 16.59
CA PRO A 32 -17.41 3.93 15.68
C PRO A 32 -17.06 3.58 14.24
N VAL A 33 -15.86 3.94 13.78
CA VAL A 33 -15.36 3.62 12.44
C VAL A 33 -15.10 2.11 12.30
N SER A 34 -14.53 1.47 13.31
CA SER A 34 -14.27 0.02 13.31
C SER A 34 -15.58 -0.76 13.30
N VAL A 35 -16.57 -0.33 14.08
CA VAL A 35 -17.92 -0.95 14.10
C VAL A 35 -18.59 -0.84 12.73
N ARG A 36 -18.56 0.34 12.10
CA ARG A 36 -19.15 0.51 10.76
C ARG A 36 -18.49 -0.43 9.73
N ARG A 37 -17.19 -0.55 9.74
CA ARG A 37 -16.46 -1.48 8.87
C ARG A 37 -16.81 -2.93 9.16
N SER A 38 -16.93 -3.29 10.43
CA SER A 38 -17.37 -4.64 10.80
C SER A 38 -18.78 -4.94 10.26
N ILE A 39 -19.69 -3.97 10.26
CA ILE A 39 -21.02 -4.11 9.66
C ILE A 39 -20.90 -4.41 8.16
N GLU A 40 -20.10 -3.66 7.42
CA GLU A 40 -19.95 -3.87 5.98
C GLU A 40 -19.26 -5.22 5.67
N MET A 41 -18.28 -5.64 6.47
CA MET A 41 -17.64 -6.95 6.34
C MET A 41 -18.63 -8.09 6.58
N VAL A 42 -19.43 -8.02 7.65
CA VAL A 42 -20.42 -9.06 7.96
C VAL A 42 -21.51 -9.12 6.88
N LYS A 43 -21.94 -7.98 6.32
CA LYS A 43 -22.86 -7.96 5.18
C LYS A 43 -22.28 -8.60 3.92
N ALA A 44 -20.96 -8.56 3.75
CA ALA A 44 -20.23 -9.22 2.68
C ALA A 44 -19.85 -10.68 3.01
N ASP A 45 -20.40 -11.24 4.10
CA ASP A 45 -20.09 -12.57 4.65
C ASP A 45 -18.60 -12.77 4.98
N GLU A 46 -17.91 -11.68 5.36
CA GLU A 46 -16.51 -11.68 5.81
C GLU A 46 -16.45 -11.62 7.33
N ARG A 47 -15.32 -12.02 7.91
CA ARG A 47 -15.10 -12.07 9.35
C ARG A 47 -14.21 -10.93 9.84
N PRO A 48 -14.77 -9.88 10.47
CA PRO A 48 -14.01 -8.75 11.02
C PRO A 48 -12.86 -9.17 11.93
N SER A 49 -13.05 -10.20 12.76
CA SER A 49 -12.01 -10.70 13.66
C SER A 49 -10.77 -11.22 12.92
N GLU A 50 -10.92 -11.87 11.77
CA GLU A 50 -9.80 -12.34 10.97
C GLU A 50 -9.06 -11.22 10.25
N VAL A 51 -9.78 -10.19 9.85
CA VAL A 51 -9.22 -9.04 9.14
C VAL A 51 -8.50 -8.10 10.12
N LEU A 52 -9.22 -7.61 11.12
CA LEU A 52 -8.77 -6.51 11.97
C LEU A 52 -7.72 -6.92 13.02
N THR A 53 -7.48 -8.22 13.21
CA THR A 53 -6.46 -8.73 14.16
C THR A 53 -5.18 -9.20 13.47
N THR A 54 -5.11 -9.13 12.14
CA THR A 54 -3.90 -9.49 11.41
C THR A 54 -2.79 -8.48 11.69
N ASP A 55 -1.84 -8.85 12.53
CA ASP A 55 -0.67 -8.03 12.83
C ASP A 55 0.31 -8.03 11.66
N VAL A 56 0.76 -6.84 11.26
CA VAL A 56 1.82 -6.64 10.27
C VAL A 56 3.10 -6.24 10.98
N LEU A 57 3.07 -5.10 11.66
CA LEU A 57 4.25 -4.51 12.28
C LEU A 57 3.83 -3.70 13.50
N ARG A 58 4.64 -3.71 14.55
CA ARG A 58 4.57 -2.70 15.61
C ARG A 58 5.46 -1.53 15.22
N SER A 59 4.86 -0.39 14.92
CA SER A 59 5.60 0.83 14.60
C SER A 59 6.45 1.32 15.78
N ALA A 60 7.44 2.16 15.52
CA ALA A 60 8.28 2.75 16.55
C ALA A 60 7.49 3.54 17.61
N ARG A 61 6.33 4.09 17.23
CA ARG A 61 5.40 4.76 18.16
C ARG A 61 4.53 3.80 18.97
N GLY A 62 4.82 2.49 18.94
CA GLY A 62 4.10 1.45 19.66
C GLY A 62 2.73 1.08 19.06
N ARG A 63 2.33 1.67 17.95
CA ARG A 63 1.05 1.37 17.31
C ARG A 63 1.18 0.11 16.44
N MET A 64 0.20 -0.79 16.56
CA MET A 64 0.14 -1.96 15.70
C MET A 64 -0.41 -1.57 14.32
N VAL A 65 0.35 -1.89 13.28
CA VAL A 65 -0.08 -1.78 11.89
C VAL A 65 -0.91 -3.00 11.55
N ARG A 66 -2.15 -2.79 11.12
CA ARG A 66 -3.11 -3.83 10.77
C ARG A 66 -3.94 -3.42 9.55
N PRO A 67 -4.44 -4.37 8.75
CA PRO A 67 -5.43 -4.07 7.73
C PRO A 67 -6.70 -3.53 8.39
N LYS A 68 -7.34 -2.59 7.73
CA LYS A 68 -8.60 -1.99 8.14
C LYS A 68 -9.76 -2.40 7.25
N THR A 69 -9.48 -3.11 6.17
CA THR A 69 -10.46 -3.63 5.21
C THR A 69 -10.02 -5.00 4.72
N SER A 70 -10.96 -5.77 4.20
CA SER A 70 -10.69 -7.09 3.63
C SER A 70 -9.80 -7.01 2.39
N GLY A 71 -9.93 -5.94 1.58
CA GLY A 71 -9.04 -5.69 0.45
C GLY A 71 -7.59 -5.48 0.92
N GLN A 72 -7.38 -4.71 1.99
CA GLN A 72 -6.05 -4.55 2.59
C GLN A 72 -5.51 -5.88 3.16
N LYS A 73 -6.37 -6.71 3.77
CA LYS A 73 -5.98 -8.04 4.25
C LYS A 73 -5.51 -8.93 3.10
N ARG A 74 -6.30 -9.01 2.00
CA ARG A 74 -5.91 -9.76 0.80
C ARG A 74 -4.58 -9.26 0.22
N TYR A 75 -4.36 -7.95 0.22
CA TYR A 75 -3.11 -7.35 -0.25
C TYR A 75 -1.90 -7.76 0.61
N ILE A 76 -2.02 -7.72 1.93
CA ILE A 76 -0.98 -8.17 2.86
C ILE A 76 -0.68 -9.65 2.65
N ASP A 77 -1.73 -10.49 2.52
CA ASP A 77 -1.57 -11.92 2.31
C ASP A 77 -0.90 -12.25 0.97
N ALA A 78 -1.25 -11.50 -0.08
CA ALA A 78 -0.60 -11.63 -1.38
C ALA A 78 0.89 -11.28 -1.30
N ILE A 79 1.26 -10.19 -0.61
CA ILE A 79 2.66 -9.81 -0.40
C ILE A 79 3.41 -10.91 0.37
N ARG A 80 2.80 -11.53 1.36
CA ARG A 80 3.43 -12.62 2.12
C ARG A 80 3.72 -13.83 1.25
N LYS A 81 2.78 -14.21 0.40
CA LYS A 81 2.82 -15.47 -0.38
C LYS A 81 3.66 -15.37 -1.65
N ASN A 82 3.69 -14.22 -2.30
CA ASN A 82 4.22 -14.07 -3.65
C ASN A 82 5.57 -13.34 -3.69
N ILE A 83 6.31 -13.54 -4.77
CA ILE A 83 7.56 -12.84 -5.05
C ILE A 83 7.25 -11.43 -5.56
N VAL A 84 6.25 -11.32 -6.44
CA VAL A 84 5.82 -10.05 -7.02
C VAL A 84 4.33 -9.83 -6.72
N THR A 85 3.99 -8.70 -6.12
CA THR A 85 2.61 -8.33 -5.85
C THR A 85 2.30 -6.96 -6.45
N PHE A 86 1.27 -6.91 -7.28
CA PHE A 86 0.72 -5.66 -7.80
C PHE A 86 -0.47 -5.25 -6.94
N GLY A 87 -0.37 -4.09 -6.29
CA GLY A 87 -1.45 -3.46 -5.52
C GLY A 87 -2.02 -2.27 -6.28
N VAL A 88 -3.14 -2.46 -6.96
CA VAL A 88 -3.74 -1.44 -7.84
C VAL A 88 -5.07 -0.97 -7.27
N GLY A 89 -5.30 0.32 -7.27
CA GLY A 89 -6.57 0.89 -6.80
C GLY A 89 -6.49 2.37 -6.44
N PRO A 90 -7.60 2.98 -5.99
CA PRO A 90 -7.68 4.42 -5.75
C PRO A 90 -6.71 4.92 -4.68
N ALA A 91 -6.41 6.21 -4.73
CA ALA A 91 -5.64 6.87 -3.67
C ALA A 91 -6.34 6.76 -2.31
N GLY A 92 -5.57 6.61 -1.23
CA GLY A 92 -6.08 6.47 0.14
C GLY A 92 -6.47 5.06 0.56
N THR A 93 -6.26 4.04 -0.28
CA THR A 93 -6.44 2.63 0.09
C THR A 93 -5.27 2.04 0.89
N GLY A 94 -4.21 2.82 1.14
CA GLY A 94 -3.08 2.43 1.98
C GLY A 94 -2.04 1.53 1.29
N LYS A 95 -2.07 1.39 -0.04
CA LYS A 95 -1.16 0.54 -0.83
C LYS A 95 0.31 0.73 -0.46
N SER A 96 0.82 1.93 -0.66
CA SER A 96 2.24 2.26 -0.45
C SER A 96 2.61 2.16 1.03
N TRP A 97 1.74 2.63 1.91
CA TRP A 97 1.97 2.60 3.36
C TRP A 97 2.04 1.16 3.91
N LEU A 98 1.12 0.28 3.49
CA LEU A 98 1.14 -1.14 3.86
C LEU A 98 2.33 -1.87 3.23
N ALA A 99 2.70 -1.55 2.00
CA ALA A 99 3.90 -2.12 1.36
C ALA A 99 5.17 -1.77 2.16
N VAL A 100 5.32 -0.51 2.61
CA VAL A 100 6.45 -0.09 3.46
C VAL A 100 6.42 -0.82 4.81
N ALA A 101 5.25 -0.98 5.43
CA ALA A 101 5.13 -1.74 6.68
C ALA A 101 5.58 -3.21 6.50
N MET A 102 5.18 -3.84 5.40
CA MET A 102 5.60 -5.21 5.06
C MET A 102 7.10 -5.31 4.79
N ALA A 103 7.68 -4.30 4.13
CA ALA A 103 9.12 -4.24 3.89
C ALA A 103 9.92 -4.12 5.19
N VAL A 104 9.48 -3.26 6.10
CA VAL A 104 10.12 -3.10 7.42
C VAL A 104 9.98 -4.39 8.24
N GLN A 105 8.81 -5.05 8.20
CA GLN A 105 8.61 -6.35 8.85
C GLN A 105 9.60 -7.40 8.31
N ALA A 106 9.70 -7.53 6.97
CA ALA A 106 10.59 -8.50 6.33
C ALA A 106 12.08 -8.23 6.67
N LEU A 107 12.49 -6.95 6.73
CA LEU A 107 13.83 -6.57 7.13
C LEU A 107 14.11 -6.93 8.61
N GLN A 108 13.18 -6.63 9.52
CA GLN A 108 13.29 -6.98 10.94
C GLN A 108 13.32 -8.50 11.17
N ALA A 109 12.55 -9.26 10.37
CA ALA A 109 12.54 -10.72 10.37
C ALA A 109 13.77 -11.34 9.68
N LYS A 110 14.66 -10.52 9.08
CA LYS A 110 15.84 -10.96 8.31
C LYS A 110 15.47 -11.85 7.11
N GLU A 111 14.30 -11.67 6.56
CA GLU A 111 13.86 -12.31 5.32
C GLU A 111 14.53 -11.65 4.09
N VAL A 112 14.92 -10.37 4.24
CA VAL A 112 15.66 -9.59 3.25
C VAL A 112 16.79 -8.81 3.94
N ASP A 113 17.82 -8.46 3.16
CA ASP A 113 18.98 -7.73 3.66
C ASP A 113 18.80 -6.21 3.60
N ARG A 114 17.92 -5.74 2.72
CA ARG A 114 17.69 -4.31 2.48
C ARG A 114 16.31 -4.02 1.91
N ILE A 115 15.91 -2.75 2.02
CA ILE A 115 14.68 -2.20 1.41
C ILE A 115 15.09 -1.22 0.33
N ILE A 116 14.43 -1.30 -0.84
CA ILE A 116 14.59 -0.34 -1.94
C ILE A 116 13.23 0.26 -2.24
N LEU A 117 13.11 1.57 -2.01
CA LEU A 117 11.91 2.36 -2.31
C LEU A 117 12.17 3.17 -3.57
N THR A 118 11.37 2.96 -4.59
CA THR A 118 11.57 3.65 -5.86
C THR A 118 10.25 4.17 -6.44
N ARG A 119 10.35 5.25 -7.18
CA ARG A 119 9.23 5.92 -7.82
C ARG A 119 9.65 6.47 -9.17
N PRO A 120 8.81 6.44 -10.22
CA PRO A 120 9.09 7.16 -11.44
C PRO A 120 9.15 8.66 -11.14
N ALA A 121 10.16 9.34 -11.66
CA ALA A 121 10.22 10.79 -11.63
C ALA A 121 9.36 11.32 -12.78
N VAL A 122 8.15 11.78 -12.45
CA VAL A 122 7.20 12.36 -13.41
C VAL A 122 6.96 13.80 -13.04
N GLU A 123 7.03 14.69 -14.02
CA GLU A 123 6.72 16.10 -13.88
C GLU A 123 5.19 16.29 -13.76
N ALA A 124 4.66 16.30 -12.53
CA ALA A 124 3.27 16.65 -12.28
C ALA A 124 3.08 18.18 -12.39
N GLY A 125 2.95 18.67 -13.62
CA GLY A 125 2.65 20.08 -13.89
C GLY A 125 3.82 21.07 -13.77
N GLU A 126 4.85 20.79 -12.99
CA GLU A 126 6.08 21.59 -12.88
C GLU A 126 7.23 20.87 -13.60
N ARG A 127 7.86 21.56 -14.56
CA ARG A 127 9.00 20.99 -15.29
C ARG A 127 10.20 20.89 -14.34
N LEU A 128 10.72 19.69 -14.11
CA LEU A 128 11.95 19.43 -13.32
C LEU A 128 13.11 20.34 -13.69
N GLY A 129 13.15 20.81 -14.94
CA GLY A 129 14.15 21.76 -15.43
C GLY A 129 14.14 23.12 -14.75
N PHE A 130 13.04 23.55 -14.14
CA PHE A 130 12.90 24.85 -13.47
C PHE A 130 13.20 24.82 -11.96
N LEU A 131 13.33 23.62 -11.35
CA LEU A 131 13.71 23.51 -9.94
C LEU A 131 15.21 23.78 -9.78
N PRO A 132 15.63 24.56 -8.77
CA PRO A 132 17.04 24.78 -8.47
C PRO A 132 17.66 23.50 -7.85
N GLY A 133 18.95 23.30 -8.10
CA GLY A 133 19.71 22.20 -7.53
C GLY A 133 20.12 21.11 -8.54
N ASP A 134 20.85 20.12 -8.06
CA ASP A 134 21.23 18.94 -8.84
C ASP A 134 20.04 18.00 -9.07
N MET A 135 20.24 16.94 -9.85
CA MET A 135 19.19 15.98 -10.21
C MET A 135 18.52 15.38 -8.97
N MET A 136 19.29 15.05 -7.92
CA MET A 136 18.76 14.46 -6.69
C MET A 136 17.90 15.46 -5.92
N ALA A 137 18.34 16.68 -5.76
CA ALA A 137 17.58 17.74 -5.11
C ALA A 137 16.24 18.03 -5.81
N LYS A 138 16.19 17.89 -7.15
CA LYS A 138 14.97 18.08 -7.95
C LYS A 138 13.99 16.92 -7.80
N VAL A 139 14.46 15.72 -7.58
CA VAL A 139 13.63 14.51 -7.46
C VAL A 139 13.18 14.25 -6.01
N ASP A 140 13.91 14.76 -5.02
CA ASP A 140 13.64 14.55 -3.60
C ASP A 140 12.18 14.85 -3.18
N PRO A 141 11.52 15.95 -3.64
CA PRO A 141 10.13 16.21 -3.31
C PRO A 141 9.17 15.08 -3.71
N TYR A 142 9.44 14.39 -4.80
CA TYR A 142 8.61 13.28 -5.29
C TYR A 142 8.81 11.99 -4.48
N LEU A 143 9.92 11.87 -3.76
CA LEU A 143 10.24 10.73 -2.91
C LEU A 143 9.76 10.92 -1.45
N ARG A 144 9.39 12.14 -1.06
CA ARG A 144 8.94 12.45 0.32
C ARG A 144 7.85 11.53 0.85
N PRO A 145 6.80 11.15 0.09
CA PRO A 145 5.78 10.24 0.60
C PRO A 145 6.33 8.87 1.04
N LEU A 146 7.44 8.41 0.41
CA LEU A 146 8.11 7.17 0.78
C LEU A 146 8.90 7.32 2.08
N TYR A 147 9.57 8.48 2.26
CA TYR A 147 10.24 8.81 3.53
C TYR A 147 9.22 8.95 4.67
N ASP A 148 8.09 9.62 4.43
CA ASP A 148 7.03 9.79 5.43
C ASP A 148 6.50 8.43 5.89
N ALA A 149 6.22 7.52 4.94
CA ALA A 149 5.79 6.17 5.25
C ALA A 149 6.84 5.39 6.06
N LEU A 150 8.14 5.56 5.74
CA LEU A 150 9.23 4.94 6.46
C LEU A 150 9.33 5.47 7.91
N TYR A 151 9.25 6.80 8.10
CA TYR A 151 9.28 7.44 9.42
C TYR A 151 8.03 7.15 10.27
N ASP A 152 6.92 6.76 9.67
CA ASP A 152 5.77 6.25 10.40
C ASP A 152 6.02 4.85 11.00
N MET A 153 6.84 4.04 10.35
CA MET A 153 7.15 2.66 10.76
C MET A 153 8.35 2.59 11.72
N LEU A 154 9.37 3.39 11.47
CA LEU A 154 10.62 3.44 12.22
C LEU A 154 10.72 4.75 13.01
N ASP A 155 11.51 4.76 14.09
CA ASP A 155 11.91 6.03 14.69
C ASP A 155 12.86 6.81 13.78
N ALA A 156 12.91 8.14 13.95
CA ALA A 156 13.66 9.00 13.06
C ALA A 156 15.16 8.66 13.02
N GLU A 157 15.75 8.35 14.18
CA GLU A 157 17.17 7.98 14.26
C GLU A 157 17.44 6.61 13.62
N GLY A 158 16.54 5.62 13.84
CA GLY A 158 16.63 4.30 13.24
C GLY A 158 16.53 4.36 11.72
N ALA A 159 15.56 5.12 11.20
CA ALA A 159 15.40 5.33 9.77
C ALA A 159 16.63 6.01 9.16
N GLN A 160 17.14 7.08 9.80
CA GLN A 160 18.32 7.79 9.34
C GLN A 160 19.56 6.88 9.28
N ARG A 161 19.82 6.10 10.34
CA ARG A 161 20.91 5.12 10.36
C ARG A 161 20.80 4.07 9.26
N MET A 162 19.59 3.60 8.93
CA MET A 162 19.37 2.62 7.86
C MET A 162 19.62 3.23 6.47
N LEU A 163 19.22 4.49 6.26
CA LEU A 163 19.50 5.23 5.03
C LEU A 163 21.01 5.46 4.84
N GLU A 164 21.71 5.91 5.87
CA GLU A 164 23.17 6.14 5.84
C GLU A 164 23.98 4.87 5.58
N ARG A 165 23.53 3.73 6.10
CA ARG A 165 24.16 2.42 5.88
C ARG A 165 23.79 1.77 4.56
N GLY A 166 22.84 2.33 3.80
CA GLY A 166 22.31 1.74 2.59
C GLY A 166 21.44 0.48 2.81
N THR A 167 21.03 0.22 4.07
CA THR A 167 20.07 -0.84 4.39
C THR A 167 18.67 -0.46 3.87
N VAL A 168 18.37 0.82 3.86
CA VAL A 168 17.22 1.41 3.16
C VAL A 168 17.75 2.37 2.10
N GLU A 169 17.30 2.19 0.87
CA GLU A 169 17.58 3.07 -0.26
C GLU A 169 16.29 3.67 -0.78
N VAL A 170 16.26 4.97 -0.96
CA VAL A 170 15.16 5.69 -1.61
C VAL A 170 15.71 6.38 -2.85
N ALA A 171 15.28 5.97 -4.03
CA ALA A 171 15.87 6.43 -5.28
C ALA A 171 14.86 6.47 -6.44
N PRO A 172 15.09 7.34 -7.44
CA PRO A 172 14.29 7.34 -8.68
C PRO A 172 14.40 6.00 -9.42
N LEU A 173 13.33 5.61 -10.11
CA LEU A 173 13.30 4.37 -10.90
C LEU A 173 14.46 4.24 -11.89
N ALA A 174 14.90 5.33 -12.49
CA ALA A 174 16.01 5.34 -13.44
C ALA A 174 17.33 4.78 -12.85
N PHE A 175 17.52 4.87 -11.53
CA PHE A 175 18.72 4.39 -10.84
C PHE A 175 18.72 2.87 -10.64
N MET A 176 17.63 2.18 -10.98
CA MET A 176 17.55 0.72 -10.98
C MET A 176 18.16 0.10 -12.24
N ARG A 177 18.40 0.89 -13.29
CA ARG A 177 18.95 0.40 -14.56
C ARG A 177 20.34 -0.23 -14.38
N GLY A 178 20.55 -1.42 -14.97
CA GLY A 178 21.83 -2.13 -14.92
C GLY A 178 22.15 -2.83 -13.61
N ARG A 179 21.26 -2.77 -12.63
CA ARG A 179 21.44 -3.43 -11.32
C ARG A 179 20.77 -4.82 -11.32
N THR A 180 21.22 -5.68 -10.43
CA THR A 180 20.51 -6.90 -10.00
C THR A 180 20.26 -6.76 -8.51
N LEU A 181 18.99 -6.77 -8.12
CA LEU A 181 18.54 -6.46 -6.77
C LEU A 181 18.31 -7.76 -6.01
N ASN A 182 19.37 -8.35 -5.45
CA ASN A 182 19.30 -9.57 -4.65
C ASN A 182 18.98 -9.25 -3.18
N GLY A 183 18.33 -10.19 -2.48
CA GLY A 183 18.05 -10.13 -1.04
C GLY A 183 17.30 -8.87 -0.61
N SER A 184 16.46 -8.34 -1.49
CA SER A 184 15.88 -7.01 -1.31
C SER A 184 14.36 -7.05 -1.26
N PHE A 185 13.75 -6.24 -0.38
CA PHE A 185 12.33 -5.89 -0.51
C PHE A 185 12.23 -4.60 -1.32
N ILE A 186 11.64 -4.67 -2.50
CA ILE A 186 11.63 -3.59 -3.47
C ILE A 186 10.21 -3.08 -3.63
N ILE A 187 10.01 -1.77 -3.51
CA ILE A 187 8.71 -1.13 -3.73
C ILE A 187 8.84 -0.16 -4.90
N LEU A 188 8.05 -0.39 -5.95
CA LEU A 188 7.83 0.59 -7.01
C LEU A 188 6.48 1.26 -6.77
N ASP A 189 6.52 2.51 -6.32
CA ASP A 189 5.32 3.31 -6.06
C ASP A 189 4.95 4.20 -7.26
N GLU A 190 3.66 4.53 -7.42
CA GLU A 190 3.09 5.30 -8.53
C GLU A 190 3.43 4.69 -9.91
N ALA A 191 3.38 3.38 -9.99
CA ALA A 191 3.78 2.62 -11.18
C ALA A 191 2.95 2.91 -12.44
N GLN A 192 1.74 3.48 -12.31
CA GLN A 192 0.96 3.96 -13.46
C GLN A 192 1.69 5.03 -14.26
N ASN A 193 2.67 5.70 -13.65
CA ASN A 193 3.50 6.72 -14.27
C ASN A 193 4.80 6.17 -14.86
N THR A 194 4.90 4.86 -15.08
CA THR A 194 5.98 4.23 -15.86
C THR A 194 5.58 4.01 -17.30
N THR A 195 6.55 4.07 -18.23
CA THR A 195 6.34 3.53 -19.58
C THR A 195 6.46 2.00 -19.58
N PRO A 196 5.98 1.29 -20.64
CA PRO A 196 6.16 -0.16 -20.77
C PRO A 196 7.64 -0.59 -20.68
N GLU A 197 8.55 0.19 -21.27
CA GLU A 197 9.99 -0.07 -21.28
C GLU A 197 10.58 0.09 -19.87
N GLN A 198 10.15 1.11 -19.11
CA GLN A 198 10.57 1.32 -17.72
C GLN A 198 10.07 0.20 -16.81
N MET A 199 8.82 -0.22 -16.97
CA MET A 199 8.25 -1.34 -16.22
C MET A 199 8.99 -2.65 -16.52
N LYS A 200 9.23 -2.96 -17.78
CA LYS A 200 10.02 -4.14 -18.20
C LYS A 200 11.44 -4.05 -17.64
N MET A 201 12.08 -2.90 -17.76
CA MET A 201 13.42 -2.65 -17.20
C MET A 201 13.42 -2.95 -15.69
N PHE A 202 12.46 -2.45 -14.95
CA PHE A 202 12.36 -2.64 -13.49
C PHE A 202 12.13 -4.11 -13.11
N LEU A 203 11.15 -4.77 -13.67
CA LEU A 203 10.80 -6.15 -13.34
C LEU A 203 11.94 -7.13 -13.64
N THR A 204 12.78 -6.81 -14.63
CA THR A 204 13.96 -7.62 -14.96
C THR A 204 15.17 -7.34 -14.06
N ARG A 205 15.05 -6.49 -13.04
CA ARG A 205 16.08 -6.25 -12.00
C ARG A 205 15.94 -7.15 -10.79
N ILE A 206 14.84 -7.87 -10.67
CA ILE A 206 14.57 -8.75 -9.54
C ILE A 206 15.66 -9.82 -9.45
N GLY A 207 16.32 -9.90 -8.29
CA GLY A 207 17.35 -10.87 -8.01
C GLY A 207 16.87 -11.97 -7.06
N PHE A 208 17.74 -12.92 -6.78
CA PHE A 208 17.43 -14.04 -5.88
C PHE A 208 17.16 -13.54 -4.44
N GLY A 209 16.21 -14.19 -3.77
CA GLY A 209 15.83 -13.86 -2.39
C GLY A 209 15.14 -12.51 -2.25
N SER A 210 14.67 -11.92 -3.35
CA SER A 210 13.99 -10.63 -3.31
C SER A 210 12.47 -10.78 -3.39
N LYS A 211 11.79 -9.77 -2.86
CA LYS A 211 10.34 -9.58 -2.91
C LYS A 211 10.03 -8.21 -3.49
N VAL A 212 9.03 -8.14 -4.35
CA VAL A 212 8.66 -6.91 -5.06
C VAL A 212 7.20 -6.58 -4.83
N VAL A 213 6.93 -5.33 -4.53
CA VAL A 213 5.59 -4.77 -4.49
C VAL A 213 5.51 -3.59 -5.45
N VAL A 214 4.55 -3.65 -6.36
CA VAL A 214 4.27 -2.59 -7.32
C VAL A 214 2.93 -1.96 -6.93
N THR A 215 2.93 -0.67 -6.62
CA THR A 215 1.71 0.07 -6.28
C THR A 215 1.35 1.07 -7.36
N GLY A 216 0.05 1.25 -7.61
CA GLY A 216 -0.41 2.21 -8.61
C GLY A 216 -1.89 2.53 -8.52
N ASP A 217 -2.24 3.66 -9.12
CA ASP A 217 -3.62 4.11 -9.32
C ASP A 217 -3.85 4.39 -10.80
N THR A 218 -4.59 3.51 -11.46
CA THR A 218 -4.84 3.60 -12.90
C THR A 218 -5.72 4.79 -13.30
N THR A 219 -6.30 5.50 -12.32
CA THR A 219 -7.09 6.72 -12.56
C THR A 219 -6.25 8.00 -12.53
N GLN A 220 -5.01 7.92 -12.03
CA GLN A 220 -4.10 9.06 -11.84
C GLN A 220 -2.83 8.90 -12.69
N ILE A 221 -2.99 9.01 -14.00
CA ILE A 221 -1.87 8.88 -14.95
C ILE A 221 -1.41 10.28 -15.35
N ASP A 222 -0.19 10.63 -14.93
CA ASP A 222 0.43 11.93 -15.20
C ASP A 222 1.44 11.88 -16.36
N LEU A 223 1.51 10.76 -17.09
CA LEU A 223 2.41 10.60 -18.24
C LEU A 223 1.99 11.52 -19.39
N GLN A 224 2.89 12.40 -19.79
CA GLN A 224 2.69 13.27 -20.96
C GLN A 224 2.86 12.48 -22.27
N GLY A 225 1.72 12.15 -22.91
CA GLY A 225 1.72 11.56 -24.27
C GLY A 225 2.18 10.09 -24.37
N GLY A 226 2.36 9.37 -23.26
CA GLY A 226 2.80 7.98 -23.22
C GLY A 226 1.71 7.00 -22.75
N ARG A 227 1.90 5.72 -23.09
CA ARG A 227 1.09 4.64 -22.51
C ARG A 227 1.64 4.25 -21.15
N SER A 228 0.76 4.06 -20.17
CA SER A 228 1.14 3.54 -18.86
C SER A 228 1.59 2.08 -18.97
N GLY A 229 2.80 1.79 -18.47
CA GLY A 229 3.33 0.44 -18.39
C GLY A 229 2.59 -0.48 -17.44
N LEU A 230 1.74 0.07 -16.57
CA LEU A 230 0.94 -0.71 -15.62
C LEU A 230 -0.37 -1.21 -16.24
N LEU A 231 -1.02 -0.40 -17.10
CA LEU A 231 -2.37 -0.69 -17.60
C LEU A 231 -2.47 -1.97 -18.42
N GLU A 232 -1.49 -2.24 -19.27
CA GLU A 232 -1.50 -3.36 -20.22
C GLU A 232 -0.72 -4.58 -19.70
N LEU A 233 -0.23 -4.52 -18.46
CA LEU A 233 0.72 -5.51 -17.95
C LEU A 233 0.04 -6.78 -17.40
N GLU A 234 -1.16 -6.65 -16.81
CA GLU A 234 -1.87 -7.76 -16.19
C GLU A 234 -2.08 -8.94 -17.17
N PRO A 235 -2.57 -8.74 -18.42
CA PRO A 235 -2.70 -9.84 -19.38
C PRO A 235 -1.35 -10.45 -19.79
N ILE A 236 -0.29 -9.63 -19.87
CA ILE A 236 1.06 -10.06 -20.30
C ILE A 236 1.69 -10.98 -19.26
N LEU A 237 1.47 -10.71 -17.98
CA LEU A 237 2.08 -11.44 -16.85
C LEU A 237 1.13 -12.47 -16.22
N SER A 238 -0.04 -12.68 -16.80
CA SER A 238 -1.02 -13.65 -16.29
C SER A 238 -0.45 -15.07 -16.32
N GLY A 239 -0.68 -15.82 -15.24
CA GLY A 239 -0.26 -17.21 -15.11
C GLY A 239 1.21 -17.42 -14.74
N ILE A 240 1.95 -16.37 -14.37
CA ILE A 240 3.31 -16.49 -13.83
C ILE A 240 3.21 -16.86 -12.34
N ASP A 241 3.77 -17.99 -11.97
CA ASP A 241 3.85 -18.42 -10.57
C ASP A 241 4.64 -17.42 -9.70
N GLY A 242 4.10 -17.14 -8.50
CA GLY A 242 4.70 -16.20 -7.56
C GLY A 242 4.43 -14.73 -7.89
N LEU A 243 3.50 -14.47 -8.82
CA LEU A 243 3.02 -13.13 -9.17
C LEU A 243 1.52 -13.02 -8.89
N GLU A 244 1.09 -11.98 -8.19
CA GLU A 244 -0.31 -11.76 -7.79
C GLU A 244 -0.76 -10.31 -8.03
N TRP A 245 -1.99 -10.16 -8.50
CA TRP A 245 -2.66 -8.88 -8.68
C TRP A 245 -3.76 -8.70 -7.64
N VAL A 246 -3.66 -7.64 -6.85
CA VAL A 246 -4.69 -7.26 -5.87
C VAL A 246 -5.31 -5.94 -6.26
N LYS A 247 -6.60 -5.97 -6.58
CA LYS A 247 -7.41 -4.78 -6.90
C LYS A 247 -8.08 -4.30 -5.61
N LEU A 248 -7.66 -3.13 -5.16
CA LEU A 248 -8.28 -2.38 -4.09
C LEU A 248 -9.36 -1.46 -4.67
N THR A 249 -10.44 -1.27 -3.94
CA THR A 249 -11.62 -0.55 -4.41
C THR A 249 -11.89 0.71 -3.58
N ALA A 250 -12.91 1.49 -3.93
CA ALA A 250 -13.37 2.61 -3.12
C ALA A 250 -13.76 2.19 -1.69
N GLY A 251 -14.24 0.95 -1.49
CA GLY A 251 -14.52 0.39 -0.16
C GLY A 251 -13.30 0.22 0.73
N ASP A 252 -12.09 0.16 0.12
CA ASP A 252 -10.83 0.04 0.84
C ASP A 252 -10.21 1.40 1.21
N VAL A 253 -10.83 2.51 0.84
CA VAL A 253 -10.34 3.86 1.16
C VAL A 253 -10.43 4.12 2.65
N VAL A 254 -9.30 4.45 3.25
CA VAL A 254 -9.15 4.76 4.67
C VAL A 254 -8.69 6.20 4.81
N ARG A 255 -9.65 7.12 4.89
CA ARG A 255 -9.42 8.56 5.04
C ARG A 255 -10.19 9.13 6.22
N HIS A 256 -9.78 10.28 6.68
CA HIS A 256 -10.56 11.05 7.64
C HIS A 256 -11.91 11.43 7.00
N ARG A 257 -13.00 11.39 7.78
CA ARG A 257 -14.37 11.64 7.30
C ARG A 257 -14.48 12.94 6.49
N ILE A 258 -13.90 14.03 7.00
CA ILE A 258 -13.95 15.32 6.29
C ILE A 258 -13.30 15.26 4.90
N VAL A 259 -12.26 14.45 4.72
CA VAL A 259 -11.61 14.27 3.40
C VAL A 259 -12.52 13.50 2.44
N GLN A 260 -13.24 12.50 2.95
CA GLN A 260 -14.26 11.78 2.15
C GLN A 260 -15.38 12.72 1.72
N ASP A 261 -15.88 13.53 2.65
CA ASP A 261 -16.95 14.50 2.39
C ASP A 261 -16.50 15.55 1.34
N ILE A 262 -15.25 16.04 1.43
CA ILE A 262 -14.67 16.97 0.45
C ILE A 262 -14.57 16.31 -0.93
N VAL A 263 -14.02 15.11 -1.04
CA VAL A 263 -13.88 14.40 -2.33
C VAL A 263 -15.25 14.20 -2.97
N SER A 264 -16.23 13.72 -2.20
CA SER A 264 -17.60 13.54 -2.69
C SER A 264 -18.25 14.85 -3.16
N ALA A 265 -17.95 15.96 -2.48
CA ALA A 265 -18.45 17.28 -2.90
C ALA A 265 -17.87 17.70 -4.26
N TYR A 266 -16.56 17.47 -4.49
CA TYR A 266 -15.95 17.77 -5.80
C TYR A 266 -16.44 16.84 -6.91
N GLU A 267 -16.65 15.56 -6.64
CA GLU A 267 -17.18 14.59 -7.62
C GLU A 267 -18.61 14.93 -8.05
N ASN A 268 -19.42 15.48 -7.14
CA ASN A 268 -20.81 15.88 -7.39
C ASN A 268 -20.95 17.33 -7.87
N ALA A 269 -19.86 18.10 -7.94
CA ALA A 269 -19.90 19.46 -8.44
C ALA A 269 -20.24 19.49 -9.96
N PRO A 270 -21.06 20.44 -10.44
CA PRO A 270 -21.30 20.59 -11.85
C PRO A 270 -19.96 20.78 -12.57
N LYS A 271 -19.70 19.95 -13.59
CA LYS A 271 -18.51 20.18 -14.45
C LYS A 271 -18.70 21.51 -15.18
N PRO A 272 -17.69 22.38 -15.19
CA PRO A 272 -17.76 23.68 -15.85
C PRO A 272 -17.97 23.56 -17.37
#